data_0a68dc4b5cdd29316329ee51791040db
#
_entry.id   0a68dc4b5cdd29316329ee51791040db
#
_cell.length_a   1.000
_cell.length_b   1.000
_cell.length_c   1.000
_cell.angle_alpha   90.00
_cell.angle_beta   90.00
_cell.angle_gamma   90.00
#
_symmetry.space_group_name_H-M   'P 1'
#
loop_
_entity.id
_entity.type
_entity.pdbx_description
1 polymer ?
#
loop_
_entity_poly.entity_id
_entity_poly.type
_entity_poly.pdbx_seq_one_letter_code
_entity_poly.pdbx_strand_id
1 'polypeptide(L)'
;AKDGNDYILNLIDTPGHVDFNYEVSRSLAACDGALLVVDASQGIEAQTLANVYLALDHDLDVFPVINKVDLPSAEPDRVIAEIEDVIGLEAQDAPRISAKTGLNVDEVLEQIVQKIPAPEGDPTEPLKALIFDSVYDAYRGVIISCRVMEGSVKKGTRIRMMATGAVEEVVEVGYFGAGRLIPCDELSAGMVGYITASIKNVRDTRVGDTVTDADRPCAEALPGYKKVNPMVYCGMYPADGAQYGDLRDALEKLQLNDASLFYEPETSAALGFGFRCGFLGLLHLEIIQERLEREYNLDLVTTAPSVIYKVHKTDGTVIDLTNPSNLPDPSEIDYMEEPLVKAEIMVTTDYIGPIMELCQQRRGQYQGMEYMETTRAMLH
;
A
#
# COMPACT_ATOMS: atom_id res chain seq x y z
N ALA A 1 -30.38 -4.65 4.64
CA ALA A 1 -30.08 -4.76 6.07
C ALA A 1 -31.32 -5.17 6.85
N LYS A 2 -31.16 -5.64 8.08
CA LYS A 2 -32.28 -6.09 8.95
C LYS A 2 -33.24 -4.95 9.35
N ASP A 3 -32.81 -3.72 9.24
CA ASP A 3 -33.64 -2.52 9.48
C ASP A 3 -34.60 -2.20 8.31
N GLY A 4 -34.51 -2.94 7.21
CA GLY A 4 -35.35 -2.80 6.02
C GLY A 4 -34.87 -1.74 5.03
N ASN A 5 -33.69 -1.13 5.25
CA ASN A 5 -33.08 -0.18 4.34
C ASN A 5 -32.06 -0.87 3.42
N ASP A 6 -31.83 -0.23 2.27
CA ASP A 6 -30.75 -0.62 1.35
C ASP A 6 -29.51 0.24 1.61
N TYR A 7 -28.36 -0.42 1.65
CA TYR A 7 -27.06 0.20 1.87
C TYR A 7 -26.10 -0.16 0.74
N ILE A 8 -25.27 0.80 0.34
CA ILE A 8 -24.17 0.58 -0.58
C ILE A 8 -22.90 0.50 0.26
N LEU A 9 -22.26 -0.65 0.24
CA LEU A 9 -20.97 -0.89 0.92
C LEU A 9 -19.88 -0.87 -0.14
N ASN A 10 -18.89 0.02 0.02
CA ASN A 10 -17.69 0.05 -0.80
C ASN A 10 -16.61 -0.74 -0.08
N LEU A 11 -16.12 -1.82 -0.68
CA LEU A 11 -15.07 -2.66 -0.13
C LEU A 11 -13.74 -2.33 -0.80
N ILE A 12 -12.74 -2.03 0.02
CA ILE A 12 -11.34 -1.93 -0.39
C ILE A 12 -10.60 -3.07 0.30
N ASP A 13 -10.11 -4.03 -0.49
CA ASP A 13 -9.26 -5.12 -0.01
C ASP A 13 -7.81 -4.65 0.09
N THR A 14 -7.13 -5.01 1.17
CA THR A 14 -5.75 -4.61 1.43
C THR A 14 -4.86 -5.84 1.62
N PRO A 15 -3.61 -5.82 1.11
CA PRO A 15 -2.65 -6.88 1.39
C PRO A 15 -2.30 -6.90 2.88
N GLY A 16 -2.12 -8.10 3.44
CA GLY A 16 -1.75 -8.26 4.86
C GLY A 16 -0.24 -8.13 5.13
N HIS A 17 0.61 -8.26 4.11
CA HIS A 17 2.06 -8.35 4.28
C HIS A 17 2.70 -6.98 4.56
N VAL A 18 3.73 -6.97 5.42
CA VAL A 18 4.39 -5.74 5.90
C VAL A 18 5.04 -4.90 4.79
N ASP A 19 5.49 -5.49 3.70
CA ASP A 19 6.07 -4.77 2.55
C ASP A 19 5.05 -3.86 1.86
N PHE A 20 3.74 -4.08 2.10
CA PHE A 20 2.65 -3.30 1.51
C PHE A 20 2.00 -2.30 2.46
N ASN A 21 2.64 -1.97 3.57
CA ASN A 21 2.13 -0.97 4.53
C ASN A 21 1.76 0.36 3.86
N TYR A 22 2.46 0.73 2.78
CA TYR A 22 2.15 1.93 2.02
C TYR A 22 0.81 1.83 1.28
N GLU A 23 0.52 0.68 0.64
CA GLU A 23 -0.77 0.43 0.00
C GLU A 23 -1.90 0.36 1.02
N VAL A 24 -1.66 -0.30 2.14
CA VAL A 24 -2.61 -0.36 3.26
C VAL A 24 -2.94 1.05 3.76
N SER A 25 -1.94 1.87 4.03
CA SER A 25 -2.14 3.25 4.51
C SER A 25 -2.93 4.11 3.51
N ARG A 26 -2.69 3.95 2.19
CA ARG A 26 -3.45 4.65 1.14
C ARG A 26 -4.93 4.24 1.14
N SER A 27 -5.16 2.95 1.23
CA SER A 27 -6.51 2.39 1.25
C SER A 27 -7.29 2.84 2.48
N LEU A 28 -6.65 2.81 3.65
CA LEU A 28 -7.25 3.24 4.92
C LEU A 28 -7.66 4.73 4.90
N ALA A 29 -6.85 5.60 4.28
CA ALA A 29 -7.20 7.02 4.13
C ALA A 29 -8.48 7.27 3.30
N ALA A 30 -8.92 6.27 2.52
CA ALA A 30 -10.15 6.34 1.74
C ALA A 30 -11.33 5.61 2.40
N CYS A 31 -11.17 5.10 3.63
CA CYS A 31 -12.17 4.30 4.33
C CYS A 31 -12.85 5.08 5.47
N ASP A 32 -14.03 4.64 5.87
CA ASP A 32 -14.78 5.13 7.04
C ASP A 32 -14.66 4.19 8.23
N GLY A 33 -14.17 2.98 8.03
CA GLY A 33 -13.91 1.99 9.05
C GLY A 33 -13.13 0.80 8.48
N ALA A 34 -12.61 -0.04 9.36
CA ALA A 34 -11.79 -1.19 9.00
C ALA A 34 -12.27 -2.49 9.66
N LEU A 35 -12.26 -3.57 8.90
CA LEU A 35 -12.47 -4.92 9.40
C LEU A 35 -11.12 -5.57 9.71
N LEU A 36 -10.90 -5.97 10.94
CA LEU A 36 -9.75 -6.75 11.33
C LEU A 36 -10.08 -8.25 11.20
N VAL A 37 -9.72 -8.85 10.08
CA VAL A 37 -9.98 -10.27 9.83
C VAL A 37 -8.85 -11.12 10.40
N VAL A 38 -9.14 -11.88 11.46
CA VAL A 38 -8.16 -12.73 12.16
C VAL A 38 -8.46 -14.21 11.91
N ASP A 39 -7.40 -14.98 11.65
CA ASP A 39 -7.48 -16.42 11.49
C ASP A 39 -7.71 -17.12 12.83
N ALA A 40 -8.81 -17.88 12.95
CA ALA A 40 -9.18 -18.59 14.17
C ALA A 40 -8.15 -19.65 14.62
N SER A 41 -7.26 -20.08 13.73
CA SER A 41 -6.24 -21.10 14.04
C SER A 41 -4.88 -20.48 14.41
N GLN A 42 -4.54 -19.34 13.79
CA GLN A 42 -3.24 -18.68 13.98
C GLN A 42 -3.29 -17.59 15.07
N GLY A 43 -4.41 -16.83 15.13
CA GLY A 43 -4.55 -15.70 16.04
C GLY A 43 -3.82 -14.45 15.52
N ILE A 44 -3.34 -13.61 16.44
CA ILE A 44 -2.67 -12.34 16.12
C ILE A 44 -1.22 -12.61 15.71
N GLU A 45 -0.85 -12.06 14.55
CA GLU A 45 0.52 -12.03 14.05
C GLU A 45 1.08 -10.61 14.09
N ALA A 46 2.40 -10.45 13.91
CA ALA A 46 3.05 -9.14 13.91
C ALA A 46 2.47 -8.19 12.85
N GLN A 47 2.17 -8.70 11.66
CA GLN A 47 1.54 -7.95 10.59
C GLN A 47 0.10 -7.52 10.93
N THR A 48 -0.63 -8.31 11.72
CA THR A 48 -1.97 -7.95 12.23
C THR A 48 -1.87 -6.69 13.07
N LEU A 49 -0.92 -6.65 14.03
CA LEU A 49 -0.69 -5.48 14.88
C LEU A 49 -0.29 -4.25 14.07
N ALA A 50 0.66 -4.40 13.13
CA ALA A 50 1.11 -3.29 12.29
C ALA A 50 -0.05 -2.66 11.51
N ASN A 51 -0.93 -3.47 10.93
CA ASN A 51 -2.08 -3.00 10.17
C ASN A 51 -3.15 -2.34 11.06
N VAL A 52 -3.37 -2.86 12.27
CA VAL A 52 -4.28 -2.22 13.24
C VAL A 52 -3.77 -0.84 13.64
N TYR A 53 -2.49 -0.70 13.97
CA TYR A 53 -1.92 0.61 14.29
C TYR A 53 -2.03 1.59 13.13
N LEU A 54 -1.84 1.15 11.89
CA LEU A 54 -2.07 1.99 10.71
C LEU A 54 -3.53 2.45 10.61
N ALA A 55 -4.50 1.59 10.89
CA ALA A 55 -5.91 1.97 10.88
C ALA A 55 -6.24 2.98 11.99
N LEU A 56 -5.69 2.80 13.18
CA LEU A 56 -5.85 3.73 14.31
C LEU A 56 -5.18 5.08 14.04
N ASP A 57 -4.03 5.11 13.35
CA ASP A 57 -3.36 6.35 12.93
C ASP A 57 -4.20 7.18 11.94
N HIS A 58 -5.16 6.54 11.27
CA HIS A 58 -6.15 7.19 10.40
C HIS A 58 -7.48 7.48 11.10
N ASP A 59 -7.56 7.38 12.43
CA ASP A 59 -8.77 7.58 13.23
C ASP A 59 -9.94 6.69 12.80
N LEU A 60 -9.67 5.49 12.28
CA LEU A 60 -10.72 4.58 11.84
C LEU A 60 -11.24 3.72 12.98
N ASP A 61 -12.56 3.50 12.99
CA ASP A 61 -13.17 2.46 13.80
C ASP A 61 -12.77 1.08 13.26
N VAL A 62 -12.13 0.28 14.11
CA VAL A 62 -11.67 -1.08 13.76
C VAL A 62 -12.50 -2.08 14.54
N PHE A 63 -13.11 -3.03 13.85
CA PHE A 63 -13.78 -4.12 14.54
C PHE A 63 -13.35 -5.50 14.04
N PRO A 64 -13.15 -6.46 14.96
CA PRO A 64 -12.62 -7.77 14.64
C PRO A 64 -13.67 -8.68 14.01
N VAL A 65 -13.17 -9.57 13.14
CA VAL A 65 -13.92 -10.68 12.52
C VAL A 65 -13.06 -11.93 12.61
N ILE A 66 -13.59 -13.00 13.21
CA ILE A 66 -12.87 -14.25 13.39
C ILE A 66 -13.17 -15.19 12.22
N ASN A 67 -12.19 -15.38 11.34
CA ASN A 67 -12.35 -16.18 10.12
C ASN A 67 -11.75 -17.58 10.26
N LYS A 68 -12.10 -18.46 9.31
CA LYS A 68 -11.65 -19.85 9.21
C LYS A 68 -12.11 -20.74 10.37
N VAL A 69 -13.28 -20.46 10.95
CA VAL A 69 -13.84 -21.29 12.05
C VAL A 69 -14.22 -22.71 11.60
N ASP A 70 -14.20 -23.00 10.31
CA ASP A 70 -14.38 -24.32 9.73
C ASP A 70 -13.15 -25.24 9.85
N LEU A 71 -12.00 -24.71 10.23
CA LEU A 71 -10.78 -25.50 10.39
C LEU A 71 -10.82 -26.32 11.68
N PRO A 72 -10.33 -27.59 11.67
CA PRO A 72 -10.25 -28.41 12.88
C PRO A 72 -9.37 -27.81 14.00
N SER A 73 -8.41 -26.97 13.64
CA SER A 73 -7.49 -26.27 14.55
C SER A 73 -8.00 -24.91 14.99
N ALA A 74 -9.23 -24.51 14.63
CA ALA A 74 -9.78 -23.22 14.98
C ALA A 74 -10.09 -23.13 16.49
N GLU A 75 -9.62 -22.08 17.13
CA GLU A 75 -9.84 -21.75 18.54
C GLU A 75 -10.39 -20.32 18.69
N PRO A 76 -11.64 -20.05 18.26
CA PRO A 76 -12.19 -18.69 18.22
C PRO A 76 -12.17 -17.97 19.58
N ASP A 77 -12.49 -18.68 20.67
CA ASP A 77 -12.52 -18.09 22.02
C ASP A 77 -11.14 -17.65 22.49
N ARG A 78 -10.09 -18.42 22.17
CA ARG A 78 -8.70 -18.05 22.44
C ARG A 78 -8.31 -16.78 21.66
N VAL A 79 -8.64 -16.75 20.37
CA VAL A 79 -8.30 -15.59 19.51
C VAL A 79 -9.06 -14.33 19.94
N ILE A 80 -10.30 -14.43 20.37
CA ILE A 80 -11.06 -13.31 20.94
C ILE A 80 -10.35 -12.76 22.18
N ALA A 81 -9.97 -13.62 23.13
CA ALA A 81 -9.24 -13.19 24.33
C ALA A 81 -7.88 -12.54 23.96
N GLU A 82 -7.18 -13.10 22.98
CA GLU A 82 -5.91 -12.55 22.48
C GLU A 82 -6.08 -11.16 21.86
N ILE A 83 -7.17 -10.89 21.11
CA ILE A 83 -7.48 -9.58 20.55
C ILE A 83 -7.73 -8.55 21.65
N GLU A 84 -8.49 -8.92 22.69
CA GLU A 84 -8.80 -8.05 23.81
C GLU A 84 -7.54 -7.73 24.64
N ASP A 85 -6.72 -8.74 24.93
CA ASP A 85 -5.54 -8.59 25.78
C ASP A 85 -4.38 -7.88 25.08
N VAL A 86 -4.14 -8.16 23.78
CA VAL A 86 -2.96 -7.67 23.04
C VAL A 86 -3.24 -6.35 22.31
N ILE A 87 -4.42 -6.23 21.69
CA ILE A 87 -4.77 -5.04 20.90
C ILE A 87 -5.61 -4.04 21.72
N GLY A 88 -6.42 -4.55 22.66
CA GLY A 88 -7.35 -3.75 23.45
C GLY A 88 -8.67 -3.44 22.73
N LEU A 89 -9.00 -4.16 21.67
CA LEU A 89 -10.28 -4.03 20.97
C LEU A 89 -11.33 -4.96 21.59
N GLU A 90 -12.56 -4.48 21.77
CA GLU A 90 -13.68 -5.33 22.17
C GLU A 90 -13.97 -6.38 21.09
N ALA A 91 -13.90 -7.67 21.43
CA ALA A 91 -14.01 -8.76 20.47
C ALA A 91 -15.07 -9.84 20.84
N GLN A 92 -15.76 -9.68 21.97
CA GLN A 92 -16.77 -10.67 22.43
C GLN A 92 -17.90 -10.85 21.41
N ASP A 93 -18.31 -9.77 20.74
CA ASP A 93 -19.37 -9.76 19.73
C ASP A 93 -18.82 -9.92 18.30
N ALA A 94 -17.54 -10.28 18.14
CA ALA A 94 -16.94 -10.46 16.84
C ALA A 94 -17.61 -11.61 16.07
N PRO A 95 -18.03 -11.41 14.82
CA PRO A 95 -18.61 -12.45 14.00
C PRO A 95 -17.61 -13.60 13.80
N ARG A 96 -18.06 -14.83 14.01
CA ARG A 96 -17.28 -16.05 13.80
C ARG A 96 -17.68 -16.65 12.46
N ILE A 97 -16.84 -16.45 11.46
CA ILE A 97 -17.17 -16.75 10.07
C ILE A 97 -16.28 -17.82 9.45
N SER A 98 -16.75 -18.34 8.34
CA SER A 98 -15.93 -19.02 7.36
C SER A 98 -16.17 -18.37 5.99
N ALA A 99 -15.23 -17.57 5.52
CA ALA A 99 -15.30 -16.99 4.19
C ALA A 99 -15.33 -18.06 3.09
N LYS A 100 -14.71 -19.23 3.35
CA LYS A 100 -14.69 -20.36 2.43
C LYS A 100 -16.08 -21.00 2.23
N THR A 101 -16.87 -21.11 3.28
CA THR A 101 -18.18 -21.76 3.24
C THR A 101 -19.34 -20.77 3.17
N GLY A 102 -19.08 -19.47 3.39
CA GLY A 102 -20.09 -18.43 3.50
C GLY A 102 -20.77 -18.36 4.88
N LEU A 103 -20.30 -19.14 5.85
CA LEU A 103 -20.90 -19.19 7.19
C LEU A 103 -20.80 -17.80 7.86
N ASN A 104 -21.93 -17.28 8.34
CA ASN A 104 -22.10 -16.03 9.10
C ASN A 104 -21.53 -14.76 8.40
N VAL A 105 -21.29 -14.78 7.10
CA VAL A 105 -20.81 -13.58 6.37
C VAL A 105 -21.84 -12.46 6.40
N ASP A 106 -23.14 -12.79 6.39
CA ASP A 106 -24.23 -11.83 6.50
C ASP A 106 -24.19 -11.05 7.83
N GLU A 107 -23.68 -11.66 8.92
CA GLU A 107 -23.52 -10.97 10.21
C GLU A 107 -22.47 -9.87 10.14
N VAL A 108 -21.38 -10.08 9.35
CA VAL A 108 -20.36 -9.04 9.12
C VAL A 108 -20.98 -7.84 8.41
N LEU A 109 -21.78 -8.08 7.36
CA LEU A 109 -22.45 -7.00 6.62
C LEU A 109 -23.42 -6.21 7.52
N GLU A 110 -24.16 -6.90 8.39
CA GLU A 110 -25.05 -6.24 9.36
C GLU A 110 -24.25 -5.43 10.40
N GLN A 111 -23.11 -5.92 10.88
CA GLN A 111 -22.26 -5.18 11.81
C GLN A 111 -21.61 -3.96 11.17
N ILE A 112 -21.23 -4.01 9.88
CA ILE A 112 -20.77 -2.83 9.14
C ILE A 112 -21.80 -1.73 9.21
N VAL A 113 -23.06 -2.03 8.86
CA VAL A 113 -24.16 -1.05 8.88
C VAL A 113 -24.40 -0.47 10.29
N GLN A 114 -24.18 -1.26 11.33
CA GLN A 114 -24.43 -0.82 12.71
C GLN A 114 -23.28 -0.06 13.36
N LYS A 115 -22.03 -0.39 13.00
CA LYS A 115 -20.82 0.08 13.70
C LYS A 115 -20.05 1.14 12.93
N ILE A 116 -20.02 1.07 11.58
CA ILE A 116 -19.31 2.05 10.78
C ILE A 116 -20.26 3.23 10.47
N PRO A 117 -19.85 4.47 10.81
CA PRO A 117 -20.66 5.65 10.47
C PRO A 117 -20.76 5.83 8.96
N ALA A 118 -21.86 6.40 8.49
CA ALA A 118 -21.98 6.80 7.10
C ALA A 118 -20.96 7.91 6.78
N PRO A 119 -20.42 7.94 5.54
CA PRO A 119 -19.47 8.98 5.16
C PRO A 119 -20.08 10.37 5.29
N GLU A 120 -19.30 11.30 5.82
CA GLU A 120 -19.65 12.71 5.88
C GLU A 120 -19.28 13.43 4.58
N GLY A 121 -19.85 14.63 4.35
CA GLY A 121 -19.53 15.49 3.22
C GLY A 121 -20.76 16.18 2.64
N ASP A 122 -20.57 17.36 2.05
CA ASP A 122 -21.63 18.16 1.43
C ASP A 122 -21.48 18.14 -0.11
N PRO A 123 -22.44 17.57 -0.84
CA PRO A 123 -22.40 17.52 -2.31
C PRO A 123 -22.50 18.91 -2.97
N THR A 124 -22.87 19.97 -2.23
CA THR A 124 -22.97 21.34 -2.75
C THR A 124 -21.66 22.13 -2.64
N GLU A 125 -20.71 21.65 -1.86
CA GLU A 125 -19.38 22.24 -1.71
C GLU A 125 -18.50 22.06 -2.97
N PRO A 126 -17.39 22.80 -3.12
CA PRO A 126 -16.43 22.57 -4.19
C PRO A 126 -15.89 21.14 -4.17
N LEU A 127 -15.79 20.52 -5.34
CA LEU A 127 -15.27 19.16 -5.48
C LEU A 127 -13.92 19.02 -4.77
N LYS A 128 -13.82 18.02 -3.91
CA LYS A 128 -12.62 17.59 -3.23
C LYS A 128 -12.61 16.06 -3.19
N ALA A 129 -11.84 15.43 -4.07
CA ALA A 129 -11.75 13.98 -4.14
C ALA A 129 -10.29 13.51 -3.96
N LEU A 130 -10.09 12.47 -3.16
CA LEU A 130 -8.79 11.86 -2.90
C LEU A 130 -8.52 10.77 -3.93
N ILE A 131 -7.38 10.82 -4.60
CA ILE A 131 -6.88 9.72 -5.44
C ILE A 131 -6.19 8.72 -4.53
N PHE A 132 -6.76 7.52 -4.36
CA PHE A 132 -6.11 6.48 -3.56
C PHE A 132 -5.45 5.41 -4.43
N ASP A 133 -5.82 5.29 -5.71
CA ASP A 133 -5.18 4.40 -6.68
C ASP A 133 -5.37 4.93 -8.11
N SER A 134 -4.58 4.44 -9.07
CA SER A 134 -4.78 4.72 -10.48
C SER A 134 -4.19 3.61 -11.34
N VAL A 135 -4.83 3.32 -12.47
CA VAL A 135 -4.41 2.28 -13.39
C VAL A 135 -4.38 2.81 -14.82
N TYR A 136 -3.40 2.37 -15.60
CA TYR A 136 -3.36 2.70 -17.02
C TYR A 136 -4.07 1.62 -17.84
N ASP A 137 -5.08 2.04 -18.59
CA ASP A 137 -5.78 1.25 -19.58
C ASP A 137 -5.40 1.71 -20.99
N ALA A 138 -5.08 0.77 -21.87
CA ALA A 138 -4.61 1.09 -23.23
C ALA A 138 -5.68 1.82 -24.08
N TYR A 139 -6.96 1.67 -23.75
CA TYR A 139 -8.08 2.26 -24.50
C TYR A 139 -8.64 3.51 -23.83
N ARG A 140 -8.67 3.54 -22.49
CA ARG A 140 -9.29 4.61 -21.69
C ARG A 140 -8.28 5.63 -21.17
N GLY A 141 -6.98 5.35 -21.27
CA GLY A 141 -5.93 6.13 -20.61
C GLY A 141 -5.85 5.84 -19.12
N VAL A 142 -5.54 6.86 -18.32
CA VAL A 142 -5.49 6.71 -16.86
C VAL A 142 -6.91 6.64 -16.30
N ILE A 143 -7.19 5.57 -15.55
CA ILE A 143 -8.39 5.39 -14.74
C ILE A 143 -8.00 5.74 -13.31
N ILE A 144 -8.58 6.77 -12.75
CA ILE A 144 -8.34 7.26 -11.40
C ILE A 144 -9.34 6.60 -10.46
N SER A 145 -8.87 5.92 -9.42
CA SER A 145 -9.71 5.47 -8.30
C SER A 145 -9.74 6.56 -7.25
N CYS A 146 -10.91 7.06 -6.91
CA CYS A 146 -11.04 8.17 -5.98
C CYS A 146 -12.18 7.99 -4.99
N ARG A 147 -12.03 8.65 -3.84
CA ARG A 147 -13.11 8.91 -2.90
C ARG A 147 -13.47 10.39 -2.94
N VAL A 148 -14.72 10.70 -3.19
CA VAL A 148 -15.25 12.07 -3.12
C VAL A 148 -15.51 12.41 -1.67
N MET A 149 -14.77 13.40 -1.15
CA MET A 149 -14.93 13.88 0.24
C MET A 149 -15.98 14.98 0.30
N GLU A 150 -15.93 15.91 -0.66
CA GLU A 150 -16.87 17.04 -0.78
C GLU A 150 -17.25 17.27 -2.25
N GLY A 151 -18.41 17.85 -2.48
CA GLY A 151 -18.88 18.21 -3.81
C GLY A 151 -19.33 16.99 -4.63
N SER A 152 -19.29 17.17 -5.94
CA SER A 152 -19.64 16.09 -6.89
C SER A 152 -18.88 16.23 -8.20
N VAL A 153 -18.78 15.13 -8.93
CA VAL A 153 -18.14 15.06 -10.25
C VAL A 153 -18.97 14.22 -11.20
N LYS A 154 -19.11 14.69 -12.44
CA LYS A 154 -19.85 14.01 -13.51
C LYS A 154 -19.16 14.17 -14.85
N LYS A 155 -19.62 13.45 -15.84
CA LYS A 155 -19.15 13.60 -17.20
C LYS A 155 -19.22 15.06 -17.66
N GLY A 156 -18.15 15.56 -18.30
CA GLY A 156 -18.01 16.94 -18.76
C GLY A 156 -17.52 17.93 -17.70
N THR A 157 -17.38 17.52 -16.43
CA THR A 157 -16.72 18.35 -15.42
C THR A 157 -15.26 18.57 -15.81
N ARG A 158 -14.79 19.80 -15.75
CA ARG A 158 -13.38 20.14 -15.89
C ARG A 158 -12.71 19.96 -14.55
N ILE A 159 -11.93 18.91 -14.41
CA ILE A 159 -11.20 18.62 -13.18
C ILE A 159 -9.77 19.15 -13.25
N ARG A 160 -9.23 19.48 -12.06
CA ARG A 160 -7.85 19.89 -11.87
C ARG A 160 -7.18 19.02 -10.82
N MET A 161 -6.02 18.48 -11.16
CA MET A 161 -5.12 17.82 -10.22
C MET A 161 -4.37 18.88 -9.43
N MET A 162 -4.48 18.92 -8.11
CA MET A 162 -3.94 20.03 -7.33
C MET A 162 -2.41 20.00 -7.23
N ALA A 163 -1.79 18.81 -7.16
CA ALA A 163 -0.34 18.67 -7.06
C ALA A 163 0.38 18.92 -8.38
N THR A 164 -0.18 18.47 -9.51
CA THR A 164 0.45 18.61 -10.83
C THR A 164 -0.02 19.84 -11.58
N GLY A 165 -1.20 20.37 -11.23
CA GLY A 165 -1.85 21.47 -11.92
C GLY A 165 -2.51 21.09 -13.25
N ALA A 166 -2.47 19.82 -13.65
CA ALA A 166 -3.09 19.33 -14.88
C ALA A 166 -4.60 19.52 -14.85
N VAL A 167 -5.16 19.97 -15.97
CA VAL A 167 -6.62 20.18 -16.13
C VAL A 167 -7.13 19.33 -17.26
N GLU A 168 -8.13 18.53 -16.99
CA GLU A 168 -8.71 17.59 -17.93
C GLU A 168 -10.23 17.60 -17.84
N GLU A 169 -10.91 17.19 -18.93
CA GLU A 169 -12.36 17.04 -18.94
C GLU A 169 -12.74 15.58 -18.66
N VAL A 170 -13.65 15.36 -17.72
CA VAL A 170 -14.15 14.04 -17.35
C VAL A 170 -14.95 13.42 -18.51
N VAL A 171 -14.51 12.26 -18.95
CA VAL A 171 -15.17 11.47 -20.00
C VAL A 171 -16.24 10.57 -19.43
N GLU A 172 -15.93 9.90 -18.31
CA GLU A 172 -16.82 8.96 -17.64
C GLU A 172 -16.51 8.94 -16.15
N VAL A 173 -17.54 8.75 -15.33
CA VAL A 173 -17.45 8.43 -13.90
C VAL A 173 -18.25 7.16 -13.63
N GLY A 174 -17.91 6.46 -12.57
CA GLY A 174 -18.62 5.24 -12.19
C GLY A 174 -18.02 4.59 -10.94
N TYR A 175 -18.49 3.41 -10.63
CA TYR A 175 -18.02 2.62 -9.50
C TYR A 175 -17.53 1.24 -9.96
N PHE A 176 -16.76 0.59 -9.07
CA PHE A 176 -16.18 -0.72 -9.35
C PHE A 176 -17.20 -1.82 -9.01
N GLY A 177 -17.53 -2.66 -9.97
CA GLY A 177 -18.25 -3.90 -9.77
C GLY A 177 -17.29 -5.10 -9.79
N ALA A 178 -17.81 -6.29 -9.52
CA ALA A 178 -17.02 -7.51 -9.59
C ALA A 178 -16.47 -7.72 -11.04
N GLY A 179 -15.18 -7.46 -11.22
CA GLY A 179 -14.46 -7.62 -12.47
C GLY A 179 -14.86 -6.65 -13.61
N ARG A 180 -15.60 -5.57 -13.32
CA ARG A 180 -16.03 -4.60 -14.33
C ARG A 180 -16.21 -3.20 -13.76
N LEU A 181 -16.06 -2.20 -14.62
CA LEU A 181 -16.43 -0.82 -14.34
C LEU A 181 -17.93 -0.63 -14.66
N ILE A 182 -18.64 0.05 -13.76
CA ILE A 182 -20.08 0.34 -13.90
C ILE A 182 -20.24 1.86 -13.96
N PRO A 183 -20.51 2.43 -15.16
CA PRO A 183 -20.73 3.86 -15.30
C PRO A 183 -21.93 4.34 -14.49
N CYS A 184 -21.85 5.57 -13.99
CA CYS A 184 -22.95 6.27 -13.35
C CYS A 184 -23.02 7.73 -13.83
N ASP A 185 -24.08 8.42 -13.48
CA ASP A 185 -24.29 9.80 -13.90
C ASP A 185 -23.39 10.77 -13.14
N GLU A 186 -23.16 10.50 -11.85
CA GLU A 186 -22.44 11.38 -10.94
C GLU A 186 -21.84 10.59 -9.78
N LEU A 187 -20.66 11.03 -9.31
CA LEU A 187 -20.10 10.67 -8.01
C LEU A 187 -20.20 11.88 -7.08
N SER A 188 -20.82 11.72 -5.93
CA SER A 188 -21.02 12.78 -4.94
C SER A 188 -20.28 12.47 -3.62
N ALA A 189 -20.26 13.44 -2.72
CA ALA A 189 -19.64 13.31 -1.41
C ALA A 189 -19.98 11.99 -0.72
N GLY A 190 -18.96 11.31 -0.18
CA GLY A 190 -19.04 9.99 0.44
C GLY A 190 -18.90 8.80 -0.53
N MET A 191 -19.02 9.01 -1.84
CA MET A 191 -18.94 7.92 -2.82
C MET A 191 -17.49 7.59 -3.16
N VAL A 192 -17.23 6.29 -3.34
CA VAL A 192 -15.99 5.74 -3.91
C VAL A 192 -16.25 5.29 -5.33
N GLY A 193 -15.37 5.66 -6.24
CA GLY A 193 -15.56 5.30 -7.63
C GLY A 193 -14.33 5.59 -8.49
N TYR A 194 -14.54 5.64 -9.80
CA TYR A 194 -13.50 5.95 -10.76
C TYR A 194 -13.85 7.17 -11.62
N ILE A 195 -12.80 7.82 -12.08
CA ILE A 195 -12.87 8.92 -13.05
C ILE A 195 -11.97 8.57 -14.24
N THR A 196 -12.48 8.74 -15.47
CA THR A 196 -11.64 8.75 -16.67
C THR A 196 -11.73 10.13 -17.32
N ALA A 197 -10.58 10.69 -17.69
CA ALA A 197 -10.49 12.04 -18.23
C ALA A 197 -9.53 12.12 -19.44
N SER A 198 -9.35 11.02 -20.18
CA SER A 198 -8.44 10.93 -21.34
C SER A 198 -7.02 11.41 -21.06
N ILE A 199 -6.57 11.26 -19.83
CA ILE A 199 -5.22 11.62 -19.39
C ILE A 199 -4.22 10.75 -20.14
N LYS A 200 -3.40 11.40 -20.98
CA LYS A 200 -2.43 10.70 -21.85
C LYS A 200 -1.06 10.59 -21.20
N ASN A 201 -0.70 11.57 -20.39
CA ASN A 201 0.57 11.58 -19.68
C ASN A 201 0.34 11.06 -18.28
N VAL A 202 0.90 9.88 -18.00
CA VAL A 202 0.79 9.22 -16.70
C VAL A 202 1.34 10.07 -15.54
N ARG A 203 2.26 10.99 -15.83
CA ARG A 203 2.86 11.90 -14.82
C ARG A 203 1.91 13.00 -14.35
N ASP A 204 0.81 13.22 -15.05
CA ASP A 204 -0.18 14.23 -14.69
C ASP A 204 -1.09 13.79 -13.55
N THR A 205 -1.04 12.50 -13.19
CA THR A 205 -1.82 11.91 -12.10
C THR A 205 -0.88 11.33 -11.06
N ARG A 206 -1.15 11.59 -9.79
CA ARG A 206 -0.39 11.00 -8.67
C ARG A 206 -1.35 10.47 -7.62
N VAL A 207 -1.06 9.28 -7.12
CA VAL A 207 -1.77 8.75 -5.96
C VAL A 207 -1.50 9.64 -4.75
N GLY A 208 -2.55 9.97 -4.00
CA GLY A 208 -2.52 10.93 -2.90
C GLY A 208 -2.78 12.39 -3.32
N ASP A 209 -2.95 12.67 -4.62
CA ASP A 209 -3.35 14.00 -5.07
C ASP A 209 -4.85 14.25 -4.83
N THR A 210 -5.22 15.51 -4.82
CA THR A 210 -6.59 15.96 -4.72
C THR A 210 -7.10 16.39 -6.10
N VAL A 211 -8.24 15.82 -6.48
CA VAL A 211 -9.00 16.27 -7.65
C VAL A 211 -10.02 17.31 -7.21
N THR A 212 -10.03 18.45 -7.91
CA THR A 212 -11.02 19.51 -7.70
C THR A 212 -11.65 19.97 -9.01
N ASP A 213 -12.75 20.71 -8.94
CA ASP A 213 -13.34 21.35 -10.10
C ASP A 213 -12.45 22.54 -10.54
N ALA A 214 -12.05 22.58 -11.82
CA ALA A 214 -11.18 23.63 -12.34
C ALA A 214 -11.86 25.01 -12.35
N ASP A 215 -13.19 25.05 -12.48
CA ASP A 215 -13.96 26.29 -12.56
C ASP A 215 -14.41 26.77 -11.17
N ARG A 216 -14.49 25.84 -10.18
CA ARG A 216 -14.78 26.13 -8.77
C ARG A 216 -13.85 25.32 -7.87
N PRO A 217 -12.55 25.63 -7.82
CA PRO A 217 -11.58 24.84 -7.08
C PRO A 217 -11.79 24.95 -5.56
N CYS A 218 -11.52 23.85 -4.84
CA CYS A 218 -11.43 23.86 -3.38
C CYS A 218 -10.21 24.69 -2.92
N ALA A 219 -10.30 25.26 -1.72
CA ALA A 219 -9.27 26.15 -1.19
C ALA A 219 -7.98 25.42 -0.82
N GLU A 220 -8.10 24.19 -0.29
CA GLU A 220 -6.98 23.42 0.23
C GLU A 220 -7.05 21.97 -0.28
N ALA A 221 -5.88 21.41 -0.63
CA ALA A 221 -5.76 20.02 -0.95
C ALA A 221 -5.95 19.14 0.30
N LEU A 222 -6.38 17.91 0.08
CA LEU A 222 -6.39 16.89 1.12
C LEU A 222 -4.94 16.57 1.55
N PRO A 223 -4.73 16.12 2.80
CA PRO A 223 -3.44 15.61 3.21
C PRO A 223 -3.02 14.48 2.25
N GLY A 224 -1.90 14.68 1.56
CA GLY A 224 -1.35 13.66 0.68
C GLY A 224 -0.66 12.55 1.47
N TYR A 225 -0.28 11.48 0.77
CA TYR A 225 0.46 10.39 1.39
C TYR A 225 1.91 10.77 1.68
N LYS A 226 2.45 10.26 2.79
CA LYS A 226 3.86 10.41 3.10
C LYS A 226 4.69 9.67 2.05
N LYS A 227 5.73 10.34 1.53
CA LYS A 227 6.66 9.70 0.61
C LYS A 227 7.41 8.58 1.35
N VAL A 228 7.35 7.38 0.82
CA VAL A 228 8.10 6.23 1.36
C VAL A 228 9.43 6.15 0.63
N ASN A 229 10.50 5.90 1.38
CA ASN A 229 11.82 5.69 0.81
C ASN A 229 12.03 4.20 0.56
N PRO A 230 12.56 3.83 -0.62
CA PRO A 230 12.92 2.44 -0.88
C PRO A 230 13.98 1.93 0.10
N MET A 231 13.87 0.64 0.44
CA MET A 231 14.80 -0.05 1.36
C MET A 231 15.76 -0.98 0.62
N VAL A 232 15.36 -1.45 -0.56
CA VAL A 232 16.11 -2.40 -1.38
C VAL A 232 16.27 -1.84 -2.79
N TYR A 233 17.47 -1.92 -3.33
CA TYR A 233 17.76 -1.45 -4.68
C TYR A 233 18.38 -2.58 -5.51
N CYS A 234 17.95 -2.69 -6.79
CA CYS A 234 18.64 -3.52 -7.77
C CYS A 234 18.63 -2.87 -9.15
N GLY A 235 19.58 -3.25 -9.99
CA GLY A 235 19.54 -2.92 -11.41
C GLY A 235 18.62 -3.91 -12.13
N MET A 236 17.74 -3.38 -13.01
CA MET A 236 16.88 -4.15 -13.90
C MET A 236 17.27 -3.86 -15.35
N TYR A 237 17.61 -4.89 -16.10
CA TYR A 237 18.07 -4.78 -17.48
C TYR A 237 17.25 -5.70 -18.37
N PRO A 238 16.81 -5.25 -19.56
CA PRO A 238 16.19 -6.15 -20.51
C PRO A 238 17.25 -7.12 -21.03
N ALA A 239 16.91 -8.41 -21.16
CA ALA A 239 17.80 -9.41 -21.73
C ALA A 239 18.17 -9.09 -23.20
N ASP A 240 17.21 -8.51 -23.95
CA ASP A 240 17.45 -7.89 -25.26
C ASP A 240 17.52 -6.36 -25.09
N GLY A 241 18.67 -5.78 -25.33
CA GLY A 241 18.89 -4.33 -25.25
C GLY A 241 17.96 -3.49 -26.15
N ALA A 242 17.36 -4.07 -27.19
CA ALA A 242 16.37 -3.42 -28.03
C ALA A 242 15.08 -3.07 -27.22
N GLN A 243 14.78 -3.81 -26.17
CA GLN A 243 13.60 -3.60 -25.30
C GLN A 243 13.79 -2.55 -24.19
N TYR A 244 14.90 -1.79 -24.18
CA TYR A 244 15.11 -0.73 -23.18
C TYR A 244 13.97 0.29 -23.15
N GLY A 245 13.44 0.68 -24.32
CA GLY A 245 12.30 1.58 -24.42
C GLY A 245 11.02 0.99 -23.83
N ASP A 246 10.78 -0.29 -24.10
CA ASP A 246 9.62 -1.01 -23.58
C ASP A 246 9.68 -1.14 -22.05
N LEU A 247 10.86 -1.44 -21.50
CA LEU A 247 11.07 -1.49 -20.05
C LEU A 247 10.81 -0.13 -19.38
N ARG A 248 11.30 0.97 -19.99
CA ARG A 248 11.02 2.31 -19.49
C ARG A 248 9.52 2.59 -19.43
N ASP A 249 8.83 2.33 -20.51
CA ASP A 249 7.40 2.61 -20.65
C ASP A 249 6.57 1.72 -19.70
N ALA A 250 7.01 0.48 -19.47
CA ALA A 250 6.41 -0.43 -18.48
C ALA A 250 6.60 0.07 -17.05
N LEU A 251 7.82 0.48 -16.67
CA LEU A 251 8.10 1.04 -15.35
C LEU A 251 7.29 2.33 -15.09
N GLU A 252 7.15 3.18 -16.09
CA GLU A 252 6.36 4.41 -16.02
C GLU A 252 4.87 4.12 -15.77
N LYS A 253 4.33 3.08 -16.42
CA LYS A 253 2.95 2.63 -16.19
C LYS A 253 2.76 1.96 -14.83
N LEU A 254 3.71 1.14 -14.40
CA LEU A 254 3.66 0.52 -13.07
C LEU A 254 3.71 1.56 -11.94
N GLN A 255 4.50 2.62 -12.09
CA GLN A 255 4.59 3.70 -11.11
C GLN A 255 3.27 4.44 -10.87
N LEU A 256 2.32 4.37 -11.80
CA LEU A 256 0.96 4.89 -11.58
C LEU A 256 0.22 4.17 -10.46
N ASN A 257 0.30 2.85 -10.48
CA ASN A 257 -0.34 2.00 -9.46
C ASN A 257 0.48 1.97 -8.18
N ASP A 258 1.80 2.04 -8.33
CA ASP A 258 2.76 1.88 -7.25
C ASP A 258 3.65 3.11 -7.13
N ALA A 259 3.16 4.11 -6.38
CA ALA A 259 3.92 5.34 -6.12
C ALA A 259 5.16 5.12 -5.24
N SER A 260 5.35 3.93 -4.67
CA SER A 260 6.54 3.55 -3.91
C SER A 260 7.67 3.04 -4.81
N LEU A 261 7.35 2.66 -6.06
CA LEU A 261 8.35 2.25 -7.04
C LEU A 261 9.19 3.46 -7.45
N PHE A 262 10.48 3.36 -7.19
CA PHE A 262 11.49 4.31 -7.64
C PHE A 262 12.30 3.70 -8.76
N TYR A 263 12.61 4.47 -9.81
CA TYR A 263 13.55 4.04 -10.83
C TYR A 263 14.29 5.24 -11.45
N GLU A 264 15.53 4.99 -11.82
CA GLU A 264 16.38 5.94 -12.56
C GLU A 264 17.18 5.19 -13.62
N PRO A 265 17.57 5.84 -14.73
CA PRO A 265 18.41 5.21 -15.74
C PRO A 265 19.75 4.76 -15.17
N GLU A 266 20.18 3.56 -15.54
CA GLU A 266 21.47 2.99 -15.16
C GLU A 266 22.15 2.36 -16.37
N THR A 267 23.48 2.36 -16.39
CA THR A 267 24.27 1.71 -17.44
C THR A 267 25.28 0.75 -16.81
N SER A 268 25.24 -0.48 -17.26
CA SER A 268 26.21 -1.51 -16.88
C SER A 268 27.14 -1.84 -18.06
N ALA A 269 28.43 -1.95 -17.79
CA ALA A 269 29.39 -2.37 -18.81
C ALA A 269 29.13 -3.80 -19.34
N ALA A 270 28.52 -4.65 -18.51
CA ALA A 270 28.22 -6.04 -18.87
C ALA A 270 26.81 -6.24 -19.43
N LEU A 271 25.82 -5.47 -18.93
CA LEU A 271 24.38 -5.67 -19.23
C LEU A 271 23.79 -4.57 -20.13
N GLY A 272 24.55 -3.52 -20.41
CA GLY A 272 24.09 -2.40 -21.23
C GLY A 272 23.23 -1.41 -20.47
N PHE A 273 22.20 -0.87 -21.16
CA PHE A 273 21.28 0.12 -20.59
C PHE A 273 20.14 -0.56 -19.84
N GLY A 274 19.81 -0.05 -18.66
CA GLY A 274 18.76 -0.52 -17.80
C GLY A 274 18.30 0.57 -16.82
N PHE A 275 17.73 0.13 -15.71
CA PHE A 275 17.23 1.03 -14.66
C PHE A 275 17.68 0.54 -13.29
N ARG A 276 18.12 1.46 -12.46
CA ARG A 276 18.26 1.28 -11.02
C ARG A 276 16.89 1.44 -10.41
N CYS A 277 16.35 0.37 -9.85
CA CYS A 277 15.03 0.37 -9.24
C CYS A 277 15.12 0.24 -7.72
N GLY A 278 14.23 0.94 -7.01
CA GLY A 278 14.13 0.91 -5.55
C GLY A 278 12.76 0.36 -5.10
N PHE A 279 12.79 -0.51 -4.10
CA PHE A 279 11.64 -1.28 -3.62
C PHE A 279 11.51 -1.19 -2.10
N LEU A 280 10.30 -1.42 -1.57
CA LEU A 280 10.02 -1.43 -0.13
C LEU A 280 10.63 -2.67 0.55
N GLY A 281 10.72 -3.79 -0.14
CA GLY A 281 11.28 -5.04 0.33
C GLY A 281 11.53 -6.02 -0.81
N LEU A 282 11.95 -7.25 -0.48
CA LEU A 282 12.23 -8.29 -1.48
C LEU A 282 10.95 -8.80 -2.15
N LEU A 283 9.85 -8.95 -1.41
CA LEU A 283 8.58 -9.37 -1.97
C LEU A 283 8.04 -8.33 -2.97
N HIS A 284 8.17 -7.04 -2.64
CA HIS A 284 7.81 -5.96 -3.56
C HIS A 284 8.64 -6.04 -4.85
N LEU A 285 9.95 -6.31 -4.76
CA LEU A 285 10.82 -6.50 -5.91
C LEU A 285 10.33 -7.67 -6.79
N GLU A 286 10.05 -8.83 -6.18
CA GLU A 286 9.58 -10.03 -6.89
C GLU A 286 8.26 -9.77 -7.63
N ILE A 287 7.32 -9.08 -6.99
CA ILE A 287 6.03 -8.75 -7.60
C ILE A 287 6.21 -7.81 -8.80
N ILE A 288 7.02 -6.76 -8.66
CA ILE A 288 7.27 -5.82 -9.78
C ILE A 288 7.96 -6.54 -10.93
N GLN A 289 8.94 -7.41 -10.64
CA GLN A 289 9.60 -8.22 -11.65
C GLN A 289 8.60 -9.13 -12.39
N GLU A 290 7.78 -9.90 -11.66
CA GLU A 290 6.76 -10.76 -12.26
C GLU A 290 5.74 -9.98 -13.10
N ARG A 291 5.34 -8.79 -12.65
CA ARG A 291 4.43 -7.93 -13.41
C ARG A 291 5.07 -7.47 -14.72
N LEU A 292 6.34 -7.02 -14.70
CA LEU A 292 7.07 -6.64 -15.90
C LEU A 292 7.18 -7.80 -16.89
N GLU A 293 7.44 -9.00 -16.40
CA GLU A 293 7.56 -10.21 -17.23
C GLU A 293 6.20 -10.65 -17.81
N ARG A 294 5.15 -10.68 -16.99
CA ARG A 294 3.83 -11.24 -17.39
C ARG A 294 2.92 -10.23 -18.10
N GLU A 295 2.85 -8.99 -17.60
CA GLU A 295 1.93 -7.99 -18.17
C GLU A 295 2.52 -7.29 -19.40
N TYR A 296 3.87 -7.13 -19.42
CA TYR A 296 4.58 -6.39 -20.48
C TYR A 296 5.45 -7.28 -21.37
N ASN A 297 5.48 -8.58 -21.09
CA ASN A 297 6.25 -9.59 -21.87
C ASN A 297 7.73 -9.22 -22.01
N LEU A 298 8.34 -8.76 -20.92
CA LEU A 298 9.75 -8.42 -20.83
C LEU A 298 10.53 -9.59 -20.26
N ASP A 299 11.69 -9.89 -20.84
CA ASP A 299 12.67 -10.82 -20.27
C ASP A 299 13.75 -9.99 -19.57
N LEU A 300 13.91 -10.19 -18.26
CA LEU A 300 14.70 -9.30 -17.40
C LEU A 300 15.89 -10.00 -16.76
N VAL A 301 17.01 -9.27 -16.68
CA VAL A 301 18.17 -9.61 -15.88
C VAL A 301 18.22 -8.64 -14.70
N THR A 302 18.11 -9.18 -13.48
CA THR A 302 18.20 -8.39 -12.26
C THR A 302 19.55 -8.58 -11.57
N THR A 303 20.10 -7.49 -11.00
CA THR A 303 21.32 -7.60 -10.18
C THR A 303 20.97 -8.01 -8.75
N ALA A 304 21.97 -8.46 -7.99
CA ALA A 304 21.76 -8.74 -6.57
C ALA A 304 21.23 -7.48 -5.84
N PRO A 305 20.22 -7.63 -4.97
CA PRO A 305 19.70 -6.52 -4.18
C PRO A 305 20.76 -5.87 -3.29
N SER A 306 20.72 -4.55 -3.19
CA SER A 306 21.63 -3.76 -2.36
C SER A 306 20.89 -2.67 -1.60
N VAL A 307 21.57 -2.05 -0.65
CA VAL A 307 21.08 -0.90 0.14
C VAL A 307 21.85 0.36 -0.23
N ILE A 308 21.36 1.52 0.20
CA ILE A 308 22.10 2.78 0.04
C ILE A 308 23.16 2.88 1.14
N TYR A 309 24.40 3.15 0.75
CA TYR A 309 25.48 3.48 1.67
C TYR A 309 25.70 5.00 1.67
N LYS A 310 26.04 5.57 2.83
CA LYS A 310 26.55 6.94 2.90
C LYS A 310 28.07 6.89 2.90
N VAL A 311 28.68 7.59 1.94
CA VAL A 311 30.13 7.69 1.83
C VAL A 311 30.55 9.07 2.27
N HIS A 312 31.30 9.15 3.37
CA HIS A 312 31.92 10.35 3.87
C HIS A 312 33.30 10.50 3.24
N LYS A 313 33.49 11.60 2.51
CA LYS A 313 34.74 11.88 1.84
C LYS A 313 35.67 12.69 2.72
N THR A 314 36.99 12.56 2.45
CA THR A 314 38.04 13.29 3.15
C THR A 314 37.94 14.80 3.01
N ASP A 315 37.22 15.31 2.02
CA ASP A 315 36.92 16.74 1.81
C ASP A 315 35.70 17.23 2.62
N GLY A 316 35.07 16.34 3.43
CA GLY A 316 33.90 16.64 4.25
C GLY A 316 32.56 16.51 3.51
N THR A 317 32.54 16.16 2.22
CA THR A 317 31.31 15.90 1.49
C THR A 317 30.75 14.51 1.83
N VAL A 318 29.42 14.38 1.84
CA VAL A 318 28.70 13.11 2.05
C VAL A 318 27.89 12.81 0.80
N ILE A 319 28.06 11.62 0.26
CA ILE A 319 27.30 11.16 -0.91
C ILE A 319 26.51 9.90 -0.57
N ASP A 320 25.28 9.86 -1.04
CA ASP A 320 24.44 8.66 -0.98
C ASP A 320 24.81 7.75 -2.16
N LEU A 321 25.44 6.62 -1.83
CA LEU A 321 25.89 5.63 -2.82
C LEU A 321 24.76 4.65 -3.10
N THR A 322 24.04 4.89 -4.18
CA THR A 322 22.96 4.02 -4.67
C THR A 322 23.49 2.99 -5.68
N ASN A 323 24.55 3.33 -6.40
CA ASN A 323 25.14 2.48 -7.43
C ASN A 323 26.61 2.23 -7.11
N PRO A 324 27.07 0.95 -7.00
CA PRO A 324 28.46 0.62 -6.73
C PRO A 324 29.48 1.21 -7.73
N SER A 325 29.04 1.47 -8.98
CA SER A 325 29.89 2.09 -10.01
C SER A 325 30.27 3.54 -9.70
N ASN A 326 29.54 4.18 -8.81
CA ASN A 326 29.78 5.57 -8.37
C ASN A 326 30.63 5.65 -7.10
N LEU A 327 31.20 4.51 -6.64
CA LEU A 327 32.09 4.50 -5.48
C LEU A 327 33.31 5.38 -5.77
N PRO A 328 33.60 6.39 -4.93
CA PRO A 328 34.81 7.22 -5.07
C PRO A 328 36.10 6.39 -4.94
N ASP A 329 37.20 7.00 -5.36
CA ASP A 329 38.52 6.38 -5.13
C ASP A 329 38.73 6.12 -3.63
N PRO A 330 39.26 4.97 -3.21
CA PRO A 330 39.49 4.65 -1.81
C PRO A 330 40.28 5.73 -1.04
N SER A 331 41.16 6.49 -1.72
CA SER A 331 41.89 7.61 -1.13
C SER A 331 41.05 8.83 -0.79
N GLU A 332 39.87 8.95 -1.39
CA GLU A 332 38.92 10.03 -1.12
C GLU A 332 37.91 9.67 -0.03
N ILE A 333 37.85 8.41 0.40
CA ILE A 333 36.89 7.92 1.40
C ILE A 333 37.50 8.03 2.78
N ASP A 334 36.82 8.73 3.69
CA ASP A 334 37.15 8.76 5.12
C ASP A 334 36.51 7.55 5.82
N TYR A 335 35.16 7.40 5.73
CA TYR A 335 34.44 6.22 6.20
C TYR A 335 33.11 6.05 5.43
N MET A 336 32.50 4.89 5.61
CA MET A 336 31.19 4.57 5.03
C MET A 336 30.21 4.15 6.12
N GLU A 337 28.96 4.54 5.93
CA GLU A 337 27.82 4.11 6.77
C GLU A 337 26.91 3.19 5.98
N GLU A 338 26.45 2.12 6.61
CA GLU A 338 25.38 1.28 6.11
C GLU A 338 24.09 1.55 6.88
N PRO A 339 22.88 1.44 6.25
CA PRO A 339 21.64 1.62 6.97
C PRO A 339 21.41 0.44 7.92
N LEU A 340 20.97 0.76 9.13
CA LEU A 340 20.49 -0.20 10.11
C LEU A 340 18.97 -0.04 10.27
N VAL A 341 18.29 -1.14 10.54
CA VAL A 341 16.87 -1.17 10.87
C VAL A 341 16.68 -1.47 12.34
N LYS A 342 15.65 -0.90 12.96
CA LYS A 342 15.12 -1.41 14.22
C LYS A 342 14.12 -2.52 13.85
N ALA A 343 14.33 -3.70 14.40
CA ALA A 343 13.45 -4.84 14.18
C ALA A 343 12.75 -5.19 15.51
N GLU A 344 11.45 -5.36 15.42
CA GLU A 344 10.61 -5.91 16.47
C GLU A 344 10.11 -7.26 15.97
N ILE A 345 10.51 -8.33 16.64
CA ILE A 345 10.25 -9.69 16.19
C ILE A 345 9.41 -10.40 17.24
N MET A 346 8.14 -10.60 16.94
CA MET A 346 7.23 -11.39 17.78
C MET A 346 7.43 -12.87 17.47
N VAL A 347 7.77 -13.64 18.50
CA VAL A 347 8.01 -15.08 18.40
C VAL A 347 7.39 -15.85 19.56
N THR A 348 7.09 -17.12 19.33
CA THR A 348 6.78 -18.02 20.45
C THR A 348 8.05 -18.32 21.25
N THR A 349 7.89 -18.61 22.55
CA THR A 349 9.02 -18.83 23.47
C THR A 349 10.00 -19.90 23.00
N ASP A 350 9.54 -20.90 22.25
CA ASP A 350 10.36 -21.99 21.70
C ASP A 350 11.37 -21.52 20.64
N TYR A 351 11.08 -20.43 19.95
CA TYR A 351 11.90 -19.88 18.85
C TYR A 351 12.79 -18.69 19.26
N ILE A 352 12.74 -18.24 20.51
CA ILE A 352 13.57 -17.14 21.00
C ILE A 352 15.05 -17.40 20.72
N GLY A 353 15.55 -18.56 21.12
CA GLY A 353 16.96 -18.95 20.92
C GLY A 353 17.38 -18.96 19.46
N PRO A 354 16.69 -19.71 18.57
CA PRO A 354 16.97 -19.71 17.14
C PRO A 354 16.94 -18.34 16.48
N ILE A 355 15.97 -17.47 16.85
CA ILE A 355 15.88 -16.11 16.29
C ILE A 355 17.04 -15.24 16.78
N MET A 356 17.40 -15.30 18.06
CA MET A 356 18.55 -14.55 18.58
C MET A 356 19.85 -14.97 17.89
N GLU A 357 20.06 -16.28 17.66
CA GLU A 357 21.21 -16.78 16.93
C GLU A 357 21.22 -16.28 15.49
N LEU A 358 20.08 -16.32 14.78
CA LEU A 358 19.94 -15.79 13.42
C LEU A 358 20.28 -14.30 13.36
N CYS A 359 19.75 -13.50 14.28
CA CYS A 359 20.04 -12.06 14.37
C CYS A 359 21.55 -11.81 14.59
N GLN A 360 22.17 -12.57 15.49
CA GLN A 360 23.61 -12.45 15.75
C GLN A 360 24.45 -12.82 14.53
N GLN A 361 24.09 -13.87 13.79
CA GLN A 361 24.75 -14.25 12.54
C GLN A 361 24.65 -13.16 11.46
N ARG A 362 23.56 -12.37 11.50
CA ARG A 362 23.30 -11.24 10.59
C ARG A 362 23.79 -9.90 11.15
N ARG A 363 24.68 -9.91 12.16
CA ARG A 363 25.24 -8.70 12.83
C ARG A 363 24.18 -7.88 13.57
N GLY A 364 23.06 -8.47 13.95
CA GLY A 364 22.03 -7.84 14.75
C GLY A 364 22.54 -7.52 16.17
N GLN A 365 22.09 -6.40 16.73
CA GLN A 365 22.39 -5.98 18.08
C GLN A 365 21.12 -6.12 18.92
N TYR A 366 21.11 -7.07 19.84
CA TYR A 366 20.01 -7.28 20.76
C TYR A 366 19.84 -6.08 21.70
N GLN A 367 18.65 -5.49 21.72
CA GLN A 367 18.34 -4.31 22.54
C GLN A 367 17.48 -4.67 23.76
N GLY A 368 16.69 -5.72 23.68
CA GLY A 368 15.81 -6.14 24.77
C GLY A 368 14.79 -7.18 24.32
N MET A 369 14.02 -7.68 25.29
CA MET A 369 12.93 -8.60 25.06
C MET A 369 11.82 -8.34 26.06
N GLU A 370 10.57 -8.36 25.61
CA GLU A 370 9.38 -8.26 26.43
C GLU A 370 8.51 -9.51 26.23
N TYR A 371 8.01 -10.08 27.32
CA TYR A 371 7.03 -11.15 27.25
C TYR A 371 5.64 -10.53 27.11
N MET A 372 4.99 -10.78 26.00
CA MET A 372 3.63 -10.30 25.73
C MET A 372 2.59 -11.18 26.45
N GLU A 373 2.90 -12.49 26.55
CA GLU A 373 2.12 -13.53 27.20
C GLU A 373 3.04 -14.64 27.71
N THR A 374 2.45 -15.69 28.27
CA THR A 374 3.22 -16.88 28.72
C THR A 374 3.89 -17.64 27.56
N THR A 375 3.40 -17.48 26.33
CA THR A 375 3.83 -18.24 25.17
C THR A 375 4.50 -17.42 24.09
N ARG A 376 4.48 -16.07 24.18
CA ARG A 376 5.03 -15.14 23.18
C ARG A 376 5.94 -14.09 23.77
N ALA A 377 6.96 -13.73 23.02
CA ALA A 377 7.89 -12.66 23.36
C ALA A 377 8.13 -11.75 22.15
N MET A 378 8.33 -10.47 22.44
CA MET A 378 8.80 -9.46 21.50
C MET A 378 10.30 -9.25 21.71
N LEU A 379 11.09 -9.46 20.66
CA LEU A 379 12.55 -9.23 20.63
C LEU A 379 12.80 -7.89 19.91
N HIS A 380 13.65 -7.05 20.49
CA HIS A 380 14.08 -5.77 19.93
C HIS A 380 15.52 -5.78 19.53
#